data_866b79f1b519fd861187ad9e87abad53
#
_entry.id   866b79f1b519fd861187ad9e87abad53
#
_cell.length_a   1.000
_cell.length_b   1.000
_cell.length_c   1.000
_cell.angle_alpha   90.00
_cell.angle_beta   90.00
_cell.angle_gamma   90.00
#
_symmetry.space_group_name_H-M   'P 1'
#
loop_
_entity.id
_entity.type
_entity.pdbx_description
1 polymer ?
#
loop_
_entity_poly.entity_id
_entity_poly.type
_entity_poly.pdbx_seq_one_letter_code
_entity_poly.pdbx_strand_id
1 'polypeptide(L)'
;MTRLAVSRRVLLGAAIGGAAWPGLAAAQAASQLLNVSYDPTREFYREFNAAFAERWRAQTGQSIRANASHGGSGRQARAVIDGLQADVVTLALAYDIDAIAARGLIAPDWQSRLPQNSAPYTSTIVFLVRKGNPKGLRDWGDLVKPGIAVVTPNPKTSGGARWNYLAGWAWALRQPGGSEARAQDYLTTLFRNVPVLDTGARGSTTSFVQRGQGDVLLAWENEAHLAFAEFGADKFDIVYPSLSILAEPPVAVVDRNVDRRGTRALAEAYLQALYAPEGQALAARHYYRPRDAAALAAAGDRFPRLELVTIDDPAFGGWQRAQARHFDDGGLFDRIYQPGR
;
A
#
# COMPACT_ATOMS: atom_id res chain seq x y z
N MET A 1 16.70 95.14 9.43
CA MET A 1 18.10 95.42 9.21
C MET A 1 18.91 94.30 9.85
N THR A 2 19.87 93.77 9.17
CA THR A 2 21.01 92.90 9.49
C THR A 2 20.85 91.53 8.89
N ARG A 3 21.59 91.32 7.78
CA ARG A 3 21.80 90.08 7.06
C ARG A 3 22.88 89.31 7.83
N LEU A 4 22.67 87.97 7.97
CA LEU A 4 23.74 87.07 8.34
C LEU A 4 23.91 86.00 7.27
N ALA A 5 25.13 85.90 6.82
CA ALA A 5 25.59 85.00 5.75
C ALA A 5 25.74 83.57 6.28
N VAL A 6 25.33 82.56 5.48
CA VAL A 6 25.52 81.16 5.77
C VAL A 6 26.66 80.64 4.91
N SER A 7 27.69 80.12 5.61
CA SER A 7 28.89 79.48 5.04
C SER A 7 28.57 78.09 4.54
N ARG A 8 28.99 77.78 3.26
CA ARG A 8 28.99 76.45 2.64
C ARG A 8 30.15 75.63 3.23
N ARG A 9 29.83 74.58 3.97
CA ARG A 9 30.80 73.51 4.25
C ARG A 9 30.50 72.31 3.33
N VAL A 10 31.46 72.00 2.46
CA VAL A 10 31.51 70.83 1.61
C VAL A 10 31.88 69.66 2.52
N LEU A 11 31.01 68.66 2.60
CA LEU A 11 31.29 67.34 3.21
C LEU A 11 31.52 66.34 2.08
N LEU A 12 32.77 65.90 1.91
CA LEU A 12 33.13 64.71 1.13
C LEU A 12 32.58 63.50 1.89
N GLY A 13 31.58 62.84 1.35
CA GLY A 13 31.12 61.53 1.80
C GLY A 13 31.91 60.45 1.08
N ALA A 14 32.66 59.64 1.82
CA ALA A 14 33.30 58.42 1.31
C ALA A 14 32.23 57.36 1.05
N ALA A 15 32.08 56.90 -0.19
CA ALA A 15 31.27 55.78 -0.58
C ALA A 15 31.99 54.49 -0.16
N ILE A 16 31.50 53.84 0.90
CA ILE A 16 31.92 52.48 1.25
C ILE A 16 31.09 51.55 0.37
N GLY A 17 31.73 50.98 -0.65
CA GLY A 17 31.16 49.91 -1.49
C GLY A 17 30.98 48.63 -0.66
N GLY A 18 29.76 48.39 -0.20
CA GLY A 18 29.36 47.10 0.37
C GLY A 18 29.30 46.03 -0.74
N ALA A 19 30.33 45.18 -0.78
CA ALA A 19 30.24 43.96 -1.58
C ALA A 19 29.14 43.08 -0.95
N ALA A 20 27.96 43.09 -1.60
CA ALA A 20 26.91 42.10 -1.30
C ALA A 20 27.44 40.72 -1.73
N TRP A 21 27.93 39.91 -0.79
CA TRP A 21 28.06 38.49 -1.02
C TRP A 21 26.68 37.93 -1.39
N PRO A 22 26.55 37.18 -2.50
CA PRO A 22 25.33 36.43 -2.72
C PRO A 22 25.21 35.41 -1.60
N GLY A 23 24.36 35.69 -0.62
CA GLY A 23 23.95 34.71 0.38
C GLY A 23 23.44 33.50 -0.39
N LEU A 24 24.16 32.39 -0.29
CA LEU A 24 23.61 31.07 -0.62
C LEU A 24 22.33 30.96 0.19
N ALA A 25 21.18 31.18 -0.48
CA ALA A 25 19.89 30.81 0.09
C ALA A 25 19.99 29.30 0.33
N ALA A 26 20.29 28.92 1.57
CA ALA A 26 20.20 27.54 2.00
C ALA A 26 18.77 27.12 1.66
N ALA A 27 18.62 26.26 0.66
CA ALA A 27 17.34 25.68 0.30
C ALA A 27 16.76 25.16 1.61
N GLN A 28 15.61 25.71 2.00
CA GLN A 28 14.97 25.32 3.26
C GLN A 28 14.68 23.83 3.15
N ALA A 29 15.41 23.03 3.90
CA ALA A 29 15.33 21.58 3.83
C ALA A 29 13.88 21.16 4.06
N ALA A 30 13.38 20.28 3.23
CA ALA A 30 12.04 19.78 3.32
C ALA A 30 11.82 19.12 4.69
N SER A 31 10.93 19.69 5.50
CA SER A 31 10.67 19.24 6.87
C SER A 31 9.52 18.23 6.97
N GLN A 32 8.82 17.96 5.86
CA GLN A 32 7.66 17.09 5.84
C GLN A 32 7.66 16.20 4.61
N LEU A 33 7.31 14.93 4.82
CA LEU A 33 7.06 13.93 3.79
C LEU A 33 5.66 13.36 3.99
N LEU A 34 4.90 13.21 2.90
CA LEU A 34 3.61 12.53 2.90
C LEU A 34 3.71 11.23 2.11
N ASN A 35 3.51 10.11 2.78
CA ASN A 35 3.29 8.79 2.18
C ASN A 35 1.79 8.53 2.02
N VAL A 36 1.32 8.31 0.81
CA VAL A 36 -0.05 7.87 0.55
C VAL A 36 -0.06 6.36 0.36
N SER A 37 -0.68 5.65 1.32
CA SER A 37 -0.60 4.21 1.46
C SER A 37 -1.98 3.55 1.51
N TYR A 38 -2.02 2.23 1.61
CA TYR A 38 -3.25 1.45 1.72
C TYR A 38 -3.45 0.89 3.14
N ASP A 39 -4.67 0.45 3.46
CA ASP A 39 -5.10 0.14 4.83
C ASP A 39 -4.19 -0.83 5.61
N PRO A 40 -3.78 -2.01 5.09
CA PRO A 40 -2.97 -2.98 5.83
C PRO A 40 -1.60 -2.50 6.32
N THR A 41 -1.10 -1.38 5.80
CA THR A 41 0.22 -0.85 6.15
C THR A 41 0.23 0.13 7.31
N ARG A 42 -0.91 0.43 7.91
CA ARG A 42 -1.08 1.53 8.89
C ARG A 42 -0.12 1.41 10.07
N GLU A 43 -0.07 0.26 10.71
CA GLU A 43 0.77 -0.01 11.87
C GLU A 43 2.25 -0.02 11.48
N PHE A 44 2.58 -0.63 10.35
CA PHE A 44 3.92 -0.67 9.79
C PHE A 44 4.47 0.74 9.52
N TYR A 45 3.76 1.57 8.76
CA TYR A 45 4.26 2.93 8.46
C TYR A 45 4.24 3.87 9.66
N ARG A 46 3.41 3.65 10.65
CA ARG A 46 3.51 4.42 11.91
C ARG A 46 4.87 4.22 12.57
N GLU A 47 5.35 2.97 12.68
CA GLU A 47 6.64 2.65 13.27
C GLU A 47 7.80 3.00 12.32
N PHE A 48 7.69 2.68 11.04
CA PHE A 48 8.69 2.99 10.03
C PHE A 48 8.96 4.50 9.92
N ASN A 49 7.92 5.32 9.92
CA ASN A 49 8.04 6.78 9.85
C ASN A 49 8.82 7.35 11.02
N ALA A 50 8.58 6.85 12.23
CA ALA A 50 9.32 7.26 13.42
C ALA A 50 10.80 6.87 13.32
N ALA A 51 11.08 5.61 12.98
CA ALA A 51 12.46 5.11 12.84
C ALA A 51 13.21 5.84 11.71
N PHE A 52 12.55 6.09 10.57
CA PHE A 52 13.13 6.83 9.47
C PHE A 52 13.48 8.29 9.86
N ALA A 53 12.58 8.97 10.57
CA ALA A 53 12.80 10.35 11.00
C ALA A 53 14.01 10.47 11.94
N GLU A 54 14.16 9.52 12.87
CA GLU A 54 15.34 9.45 13.76
C GLU A 54 16.64 9.19 12.99
N ARG A 55 16.62 8.22 12.08
CA ARG A 55 17.75 7.90 11.20
C ARG A 55 18.14 9.10 10.32
N TRP A 56 17.17 9.76 9.71
CA TRP A 56 17.41 10.94 8.88
C TRP A 56 18.07 12.05 9.69
N ARG A 57 17.56 12.32 10.89
CA ARG A 57 18.16 13.32 11.80
C ARG A 57 19.59 12.96 12.18
N ALA A 58 19.85 11.70 12.49
CA ALA A 58 21.21 11.24 12.84
C ALA A 58 22.20 11.39 11.68
N GLN A 59 21.75 11.17 10.43
CA GLN A 59 22.61 11.23 9.24
C GLN A 59 22.81 12.64 8.70
N THR A 60 21.78 13.50 8.78
CA THR A 60 21.77 14.81 8.12
C THR A 60 21.73 16.00 9.07
N GLY A 61 21.45 15.78 10.35
CA GLY A 61 21.17 16.84 11.31
C GLY A 61 19.78 17.48 11.16
N GLN A 62 18.99 17.08 10.17
CA GLN A 62 17.69 17.68 9.85
C GLN A 62 16.55 16.91 10.51
N SER A 63 15.67 17.62 11.20
CA SER A 63 14.44 17.05 11.74
C SER A 63 13.34 17.10 10.70
N ILE A 64 12.67 15.96 10.49
CA ILE A 64 11.55 15.83 9.57
C ILE A 64 10.33 15.22 10.25
N ARG A 65 9.16 15.43 9.63
CA ARG A 65 7.93 14.72 9.96
C ARG A 65 7.50 13.88 8.75
N ALA A 66 7.54 12.56 8.89
CA ALA A 66 6.95 11.64 7.91
C ALA A 66 5.51 11.31 8.33
N ASN A 67 4.55 11.68 7.49
CA ASN A 67 3.13 11.41 7.69
C ASN A 67 2.66 10.34 6.71
N ALA A 68 1.59 9.63 7.05
CA ALA A 68 0.96 8.67 6.15
C ALA A 68 -0.56 8.89 6.10
N SER A 69 -1.12 8.74 4.88
CA SER A 69 -2.56 8.64 4.64
C SER A 69 -2.89 7.20 4.27
N HIS A 70 -3.97 6.64 4.82
CA HIS A 70 -4.36 5.25 4.59
C HIS A 70 -5.82 5.14 4.15
N GLY A 71 -6.09 4.17 3.28
CA GLY A 71 -7.42 3.88 2.76
C GLY A 71 -7.38 2.74 1.74
N GLY A 72 -8.47 2.47 1.04
CA GLY A 72 -8.44 1.55 -0.10
C GLY A 72 -7.47 2.05 -1.18
N SER A 73 -6.60 1.17 -1.69
CA SER A 73 -5.50 1.53 -2.59
C SER A 73 -5.95 2.34 -3.82
N GLY A 74 -6.99 1.90 -4.52
CA GLY A 74 -7.54 2.63 -5.67
C GLY A 74 -8.12 4.00 -5.29
N ARG A 75 -8.69 4.15 -4.08
CA ARG A 75 -9.12 5.46 -3.57
C ARG A 75 -7.94 6.37 -3.29
N GLN A 76 -6.87 5.83 -2.74
CA GLN A 76 -5.64 6.57 -2.45
C GLN A 76 -4.96 7.04 -3.76
N ALA A 77 -4.89 6.17 -4.77
CA ALA A 77 -4.41 6.56 -6.10
C ALA A 77 -5.23 7.72 -6.68
N ARG A 78 -6.55 7.63 -6.62
CA ARG A 78 -7.45 8.69 -7.07
C ARG A 78 -7.24 10.00 -6.31
N ALA A 79 -7.08 9.96 -4.99
CA ALA A 79 -6.81 11.14 -4.20
C ALA A 79 -5.51 11.87 -4.65
N VAL A 80 -4.46 11.12 -5.01
CA VAL A 80 -3.23 11.70 -5.58
C VAL A 80 -3.48 12.31 -6.95
N ILE A 81 -4.22 11.63 -7.83
CA ILE A 81 -4.63 12.14 -9.13
C ILE A 81 -5.44 13.44 -9.00
N ASP A 82 -6.33 13.52 -8.02
CA ASP A 82 -7.20 14.65 -7.73
C ASP A 82 -6.48 15.79 -6.98
N GLY A 83 -5.17 15.64 -6.71
CA GLY A 83 -4.33 16.74 -6.22
C GLY A 83 -3.78 16.59 -4.80
N LEU A 84 -3.98 15.46 -4.12
CA LEU A 84 -3.31 15.21 -2.83
C LEU A 84 -1.79 15.21 -3.03
N GLN A 85 -1.10 16.08 -2.28
CA GLN A 85 0.32 16.36 -2.46
C GLN A 85 1.22 15.30 -1.80
N ALA A 86 1.07 14.05 -2.26
CA ALA A 86 1.94 12.95 -1.84
C ALA A 86 3.38 13.16 -2.33
N ASP A 87 4.37 12.84 -1.50
CA ASP A 87 5.76 12.73 -1.90
C ASP A 87 6.07 11.33 -2.43
N VAL A 88 5.51 10.33 -1.76
CA VAL A 88 5.61 8.92 -2.15
C VAL A 88 4.24 8.26 -2.09
N VAL A 89 4.08 7.23 -2.90
CA VAL A 89 2.95 6.30 -2.83
C VAL A 89 3.46 4.91 -2.51
N THR A 90 2.75 4.19 -1.65
CA THR A 90 3.05 2.81 -1.26
C THR A 90 1.73 2.04 -1.31
N LEU A 91 1.36 1.58 -2.51
CA LEU A 91 0.02 1.08 -2.81
C LEU A 91 -0.03 -0.45 -2.88
N ALA A 92 -1.23 -1.01 -2.92
CA ALA A 92 -1.41 -2.45 -2.85
C ALA A 92 -1.01 -3.19 -4.14
N LEU A 93 -0.99 -2.49 -5.28
CA LEU A 93 -0.72 -3.11 -6.58
C LEU A 93 -0.24 -2.08 -7.63
N ALA A 94 0.51 -2.57 -8.62
CA ALA A 94 1.18 -1.72 -9.59
C ALA A 94 0.21 -0.90 -10.44
N TYR A 95 -0.94 -1.45 -10.81
CA TYR A 95 -1.93 -0.72 -11.61
C TYR A 95 -2.38 0.60 -10.96
N ASP A 96 -2.50 0.65 -9.65
CA ASP A 96 -2.89 1.88 -8.95
C ASP A 96 -1.81 2.97 -9.07
N ILE A 97 -0.52 2.58 -9.11
CA ILE A 97 0.58 3.52 -9.39
C ILE A 97 0.63 3.88 -10.88
N ASP A 98 0.41 2.93 -11.78
CA ASP A 98 0.32 3.16 -13.23
C ASP A 98 -0.77 4.19 -13.57
N ALA A 99 -1.91 4.14 -12.86
CA ALA A 99 -2.98 5.13 -13.04
C ALA A 99 -2.54 6.55 -12.68
N ILE A 100 -1.66 6.70 -11.67
CA ILE A 100 -1.06 7.99 -11.30
C ILE A 100 -0.02 8.41 -12.35
N ALA A 101 0.80 7.46 -12.82
CA ALA A 101 1.80 7.69 -13.87
C ALA A 101 1.16 8.12 -15.19
N ALA A 102 0.03 7.52 -15.57
CA ALA A 102 -0.75 7.91 -16.77
C ALA A 102 -1.24 9.36 -16.73
N ARG A 103 -1.24 10.02 -15.56
CA ARG A 103 -1.54 11.46 -15.38
C ARG A 103 -0.28 12.34 -15.38
N GLY A 104 0.88 11.77 -15.66
CA GLY A 104 2.16 12.49 -15.70
C GLY A 104 2.64 12.98 -14.31
N LEU A 105 2.16 12.37 -13.23
CA LEU A 105 2.58 12.67 -11.85
C LEU A 105 3.78 11.84 -11.42
N ILE A 106 3.91 10.64 -11.97
CA ILE A 106 4.99 9.68 -11.76
C ILE A 106 5.55 9.33 -13.15
N ALA A 107 6.86 9.21 -13.29
CA ALA A 107 7.46 8.82 -14.55
C ALA A 107 7.18 7.35 -14.88
N PRO A 108 7.05 6.98 -16.15
CA PRO A 108 6.60 5.64 -16.58
C PRO A 108 7.58 4.51 -16.23
N ASP A 109 8.83 4.82 -15.97
CA ASP A 109 9.89 3.89 -15.57
C ASP A 109 9.92 3.58 -14.06
N TRP A 110 8.95 4.06 -13.30
CA TRP A 110 8.91 4.01 -11.82
C TRP A 110 9.17 2.61 -11.24
N GLN A 111 8.66 1.58 -11.91
CA GLN A 111 8.75 0.20 -11.41
C GLN A 111 10.17 -0.36 -11.45
N SER A 112 11.02 0.15 -12.35
CA SER A 112 12.42 -0.28 -12.50
C SER A 112 13.40 0.50 -11.61
N ARG A 113 12.96 1.54 -10.90
CA ARG A 113 13.83 2.42 -10.12
C ARG A 113 14.32 1.84 -8.80
N LEU A 114 13.59 0.87 -8.25
CA LEU A 114 13.94 0.18 -7.02
C LEU A 114 13.96 -1.34 -7.25
N PRO A 115 14.69 -2.09 -6.40
CA PRO A 115 14.77 -3.55 -6.53
C PRO A 115 13.41 -4.25 -6.51
N GLN A 116 13.33 -5.45 -7.08
CA GLN A 116 12.15 -6.30 -7.05
C GLN A 116 10.88 -5.62 -7.61
N ASN A 117 11.03 -4.94 -8.76
CA ASN A 117 9.95 -4.17 -9.38
C ASN A 117 9.32 -3.15 -8.42
N SER A 118 10.17 -2.48 -7.63
CA SER A 118 9.77 -1.51 -6.61
C SER A 118 8.84 -2.07 -5.51
N ALA A 119 8.89 -3.38 -5.23
CA ALA A 119 8.12 -4.03 -4.18
C ALA A 119 9.04 -4.49 -3.02
N PRO A 120 9.17 -3.69 -1.94
CA PRO A 120 10.15 -3.93 -0.87
C PRO A 120 9.84 -5.14 0.01
N TYR A 121 8.61 -5.60 0.03
CA TYR A 121 8.12 -6.76 0.78
C TYR A 121 6.96 -7.41 0.03
N THR A 122 6.52 -8.58 0.52
CA THR A 122 5.36 -9.28 -0.05
C THR A 122 4.37 -9.67 1.05
N SER A 123 3.22 -10.13 0.61
CA SER A 123 2.21 -10.75 1.45
C SER A 123 1.46 -11.81 0.62
N THR A 124 0.44 -12.39 1.21
CA THR A 124 -0.44 -13.33 0.53
C THR A 124 -1.84 -13.27 1.13
N ILE A 125 -2.80 -13.97 0.54
CA ILE A 125 -4.16 -14.05 1.02
C ILE A 125 -4.34 -15.30 1.87
N VAL A 126 -4.93 -15.09 3.04
CA VAL A 126 -5.28 -16.13 4.01
C VAL A 126 -6.74 -15.97 4.44
N PHE A 127 -7.26 -16.97 5.15
CA PHE A 127 -8.59 -16.90 5.74
C PHE A 127 -8.48 -16.68 7.25
N LEU A 128 -9.03 -15.59 7.74
CA LEU A 128 -9.24 -15.40 9.16
C LEU A 128 -10.62 -15.98 9.53
N VAL A 129 -10.64 -16.97 10.40
CA VAL A 129 -11.86 -17.66 10.81
C VAL A 129 -12.10 -17.50 12.31
N ARG A 130 -13.32 -17.76 12.77
CA ARG A 130 -13.63 -17.78 14.20
C ARG A 130 -12.82 -18.87 14.91
N LYS A 131 -12.52 -18.66 16.19
CA LYS A 131 -11.73 -19.62 17.00
C LYS A 131 -12.33 -21.02 16.98
N GLY A 132 -11.44 -22.00 16.77
CA GLY A 132 -11.84 -23.40 16.63
C GLY A 132 -12.43 -23.74 15.27
N ASN A 133 -12.48 -22.78 14.34
CA ASN A 133 -12.99 -22.98 12.98
C ASN A 133 -14.33 -23.76 12.93
N PRO A 134 -15.40 -23.25 13.55
CA PRO A 134 -16.65 -24.01 13.76
C PRO A 134 -17.35 -24.43 12.44
N LYS A 135 -17.01 -23.77 11.32
CA LYS A 135 -17.51 -24.11 9.98
C LYS A 135 -16.61 -25.10 9.24
N GLY A 136 -15.48 -25.48 9.79
CA GLY A 136 -14.53 -26.43 9.18
C GLY A 136 -13.95 -25.95 7.85
N LEU A 137 -13.73 -24.62 7.69
CA LEU A 137 -13.21 -24.01 6.47
C LEU A 137 -11.72 -24.29 6.32
N ARG A 138 -11.31 -24.96 5.24
CA ARG A 138 -9.93 -25.37 5.03
C ARG A 138 -9.34 -24.81 3.74
N ASP A 139 -10.20 -24.61 2.73
CA ASP A 139 -9.75 -24.17 1.42
C ASP A 139 -10.85 -23.38 0.69
N TRP A 140 -10.51 -22.79 -0.43
CA TRP A 140 -11.39 -21.97 -1.28
C TRP A 140 -12.74 -22.64 -1.60
N GLY A 141 -12.75 -23.97 -1.84
CA GLY A 141 -13.96 -24.73 -2.11
C GLY A 141 -14.99 -24.71 -0.98
N ASP A 142 -14.53 -24.47 0.26
CA ASP A 142 -15.43 -24.38 1.40
C ASP A 142 -16.21 -23.06 1.44
N LEU A 143 -15.69 -22.02 0.80
CA LEU A 143 -16.27 -20.66 0.83
C LEU A 143 -17.57 -20.54 0.01
N VAL A 144 -17.84 -21.50 -0.86
CA VAL A 144 -19.06 -21.56 -1.70
C VAL A 144 -20.11 -22.54 -1.16
N LYS A 145 -19.87 -23.13 0.00
CA LYS A 145 -20.85 -24.02 0.65
C LYS A 145 -22.07 -23.23 1.13
N PRO A 146 -23.26 -23.84 1.15
CA PRO A 146 -24.46 -23.21 1.70
C PRO A 146 -24.25 -22.78 3.17
N GLY A 147 -24.72 -21.59 3.53
CA GLY A 147 -24.67 -21.09 4.91
C GLY A 147 -23.30 -20.61 5.37
N ILE A 148 -22.36 -20.39 4.45
CA ILE A 148 -21.10 -19.70 4.71
C ILE A 148 -21.25 -18.23 4.34
N ALA A 149 -20.89 -17.34 5.25
CA ALA A 149 -20.84 -15.90 5.01
C ALA A 149 -19.39 -15.42 4.94
N VAL A 150 -19.01 -14.89 3.77
CA VAL A 150 -17.65 -14.43 3.46
C VAL A 150 -17.58 -12.92 3.59
N VAL A 151 -16.57 -12.42 4.29
CA VAL A 151 -16.25 -10.98 4.36
C VAL A 151 -15.03 -10.69 3.50
N THR A 152 -15.16 -9.71 2.61
CA THR A 152 -14.06 -9.20 1.77
C THR A 152 -14.36 -7.77 1.37
N PRO A 153 -13.35 -6.92 1.17
CA PRO A 153 -13.61 -5.56 0.68
C PRO A 153 -13.98 -5.54 -0.80
N ASN A 154 -14.41 -4.36 -1.27
CA ASN A 154 -14.85 -4.16 -2.65
C ASN A 154 -13.66 -4.02 -3.62
N PRO A 155 -13.50 -4.86 -4.64
CA PRO A 155 -12.44 -4.76 -5.64
C PRO A 155 -12.42 -3.45 -6.45
N LYS A 156 -13.54 -2.73 -6.52
CA LYS A 156 -13.59 -1.41 -7.19
C LYS A 156 -12.85 -0.32 -6.41
N THR A 157 -12.65 -0.48 -5.10
CA THR A 157 -12.04 0.55 -4.23
C THR A 157 -10.81 0.07 -3.49
N SER A 158 -10.69 -1.24 -3.26
CA SER A 158 -9.63 -1.87 -2.49
C SER A 158 -8.71 -2.71 -3.38
N GLY A 159 -7.43 -2.35 -3.42
CA GLY A 159 -6.42 -3.18 -4.07
C GLY A 159 -6.25 -4.54 -3.40
N GLY A 160 -6.39 -4.59 -2.06
CA GLY A 160 -6.38 -5.86 -1.32
C GLY A 160 -7.48 -6.82 -1.78
N ALA A 161 -8.67 -6.30 -2.06
CA ALA A 161 -9.79 -7.10 -2.58
C ALA A 161 -9.53 -7.65 -3.99
N ARG A 162 -8.78 -6.92 -4.83
CA ARG A 162 -8.38 -7.44 -6.15
C ARG A 162 -7.48 -8.66 -6.00
N TRP A 163 -6.55 -8.65 -5.07
CA TRP A 163 -5.73 -9.81 -4.75
C TRP A 163 -6.56 -10.98 -4.21
N ASN A 164 -7.54 -10.73 -3.32
CA ASN A 164 -8.46 -11.76 -2.81
C ASN A 164 -9.21 -12.44 -3.96
N TYR A 165 -9.78 -11.63 -4.86
CA TYR A 165 -10.52 -12.10 -6.04
C TYR A 165 -9.63 -12.93 -6.96
N LEU A 166 -8.41 -12.45 -7.30
CA LEU A 166 -7.50 -13.14 -8.21
C LEU A 166 -6.98 -14.46 -7.61
N ALA A 167 -6.76 -14.52 -6.28
CA ALA A 167 -6.41 -15.77 -5.61
C ALA A 167 -7.50 -16.84 -5.76
N GLY A 168 -8.75 -16.48 -5.51
CA GLY A 168 -9.89 -17.37 -5.70
C GLY A 168 -10.10 -17.79 -7.18
N TRP A 169 -9.89 -16.85 -8.10
CA TRP A 169 -9.92 -17.14 -9.54
C TRP A 169 -8.86 -18.17 -9.93
N ALA A 170 -7.61 -17.97 -9.50
CA ALA A 170 -6.51 -18.89 -9.80
C ALA A 170 -6.74 -20.29 -9.23
N TRP A 171 -7.24 -20.35 -7.99
CA TRP A 171 -7.58 -21.64 -7.39
C TRP A 171 -8.61 -22.38 -8.21
N ALA A 172 -9.69 -21.71 -8.62
CA ALA A 172 -10.77 -22.34 -9.42
C ALA A 172 -10.28 -22.82 -10.80
N LEU A 173 -9.38 -22.06 -11.44
CA LEU A 173 -8.76 -22.48 -12.71
C LEU A 173 -7.93 -23.76 -12.58
N ARG A 174 -7.31 -23.98 -11.42
CA ARG A 174 -6.42 -25.14 -11.19
C ARG A 174 -7.14 -26.38 -10.67
N GLN A 175 -8.46 -26.30 -10.46
CA GLN A 175 -9.22 -27.48 -10.10
C GLN A 175 -9.36 -28.46 -11.27
N PRO A 176 -9.59 -29.77 -11.05
CA PRO A 176 -9.84 -30.74 -12.11
C PRO A 176 -10.94 -30.27 -13.05
N GLY A 177 -10.63 -30.16 -14.34
CA GLY A 177 -11.53 -29.61 -15.37
C GLY A 177 -11.74 -28.08 -15.25
N GLY A 178 -10.83 -27.37 -14.58
CA GLY A 178 -10.87 -25.92 -14.43
C GLY A 178 -10.91 -25.20 -15.78
N SER A 179 -11.70 -24.15 -15.84
CA SER A 179 -11.85 -23.27 -17.00
C SER A 179 -12.24 -21.87 -16.53
N GLU A 180 -12.14 -20.89 -17.41
CA GLU A 180 -12.56 -19.53 -17.09
C GLU A 180 -14.05 -19.44 -16.74
N ALA A 181 -14.91 -20.20 -17.42
CA ALA A 181 -16.32 -20.28 -17.10
C ALA A 181 -16.54 -20.81 -15.67
N ARG A 182 -15.84 -21.90 -15.30
CA ARG A 182 -15.92 -22.44 -13.93
C ARG A 182 -15.36 -21.49 -12.88
N ALA A 183 -14.30 -20.77 -13.19
CA ALA A 183 -13.75 -19.76 -12.29
C ALA A 183 -14.74 -18.59 -12.10
N GLN A 184 -15.44 -18.19 -13.16
CA GLN A 184 -16.50 -17.18 -13.07
C GLN A 184 -17.69 -17.68 -12.23
N ASP A 185 -18.16 -18.91 -12.45
CA ASP A 185 -19.25 -19.53 -11.67
C ASP A 185 -18.87 -19.66 -10.18
N TYR A 186 -17.63 -20.09 -9.92
CA TYR A 186 -17.10 -20.16 -8.56
C TYR A 186 -17.13 -18.80 -7.86
N LEU A 187 -16.56 -17.76 -8.48
CA LEU A 187 -16.59 -16.43 -7.89
C LEU A 187 -18.00 -15.83 -7.79
N THR A 188 -18.88 -16.12 -8.75
CA THR A 188 -20.28 -15.72 -8.66
C THR A 188 -20.92 -16.30 -7.40
N THR A 189 -20.67 -17.57 -7.12
CA THR A 189 -21.17 -18.23 -5.92
C THR A 189 -20.53 -17.68 -4.65
N LEU A 190 -19.21 -17.46 -4.67
CA LEU A 190 -18.49 -16.85 -3.56
C LEU A 190 -19.07 -15.46 -3.22
N PHE A 191 -19.25 -14.60 -4.21
CA PHE A 191 -19.74 -13.23 -3.98
C PHE A 191 -21.22 -13.18 -3.61
N ARG A 192 -22.03 -14.21 -3.91
CA ARG A 192 -23.38 -14.38 -3.33
C ARG A 192 -23.34 -14.62 -1.82
N ASN A 193 -22.26 -15.21 -1.33
CA ASN A 193 -22.00 -15.44 0.10
C ASN A 193 -21.38 -14.21 0.81
N VAL A 194 -21.20 -13.10 0.10
CA VAL A 194 -20.65 -11.85 0.67
C VAL A 194 -21.79 -10.91 1.04
N PRO A 195 -22.11 -10.77 2.34
CA PRO A 195 -23.23 -9.93 2.78
C PRO A 195 -22.94 -8.44 2.70
N VAL A 196 -21.66 -8.06 2.74
CA VAL A 196 -21.21 -6.66 2.80
C VAL A 196 -19.89 -6.50 2.06
N LEU A 197 -19.77 -5.47 1.23
CA LEU A 197 -18.52 -5.06 0.58
C LEU A 197 -18.06 -3.72 1.18
N ASP A 198 -17.12 -3.78 2.11
CA ASP A 198 -16.48 -2.59 2.67
C ASP A 198 -15.56 -1.91 1.67
N THR A 199 -15.31 -0.62 1.85
CA THR A 199 -14.50 0.16 0.89
C THR A 199 -13.00 -0.14 0.93
N GLY A 200 -12.53 -0.84 1.97
CA GLY A 200 -11.12 -1.20 2.16
C GLY A 200 -10.94 -2.31 3.19
N ALA A 201 -9.72 -2.85 3.30
CA ALA A 201 -9.40 -3.99 4.15
C ALA A 201 -9.74 -3.72 5.62
N ARG A 202 -9.42 -2.53 6.15
CA ARG A 202 -9.73 -2.18 7.55
C ARG A 202 -11.24 -2.19 7.84
N GLY A 203 -12.07 -1.76 6.88
CA GLY A 203 -13.53 -1.86 7.00
C GLY A 203 -13.97 -3.31 7.15
N SER A 204 -13.47 -4.21 6.30
CA SER A 204 -13.78 -5.64 6.35
C SER A 204 -13.29 -6.30 7.64
N THR A 205 -12.09 -5.95 8.12
CA THR A 205 -11.59 -6.41 9.43
C THR A 205 -12.52 -5.94 10.55
N THR A 206 -12.97 -4.68 10.54
CA THR A 206 -13.94 -4.16 11.52
C THR A 206 -15.27 -4.89 11.44
N SER A 207 -15.81 -5.12 10.23
CA SER A 207 -17.07 -5.86 10.04
C SER A 207 -16.97 -7.28 10.56
N PHE A 208 -15.86 -7.97 10.27
CA PHE A 208 -15.64 -9.33 10.76
C PHE A 208 -15.35 -9.35 12.27
N VAL A 209 -14.32 -8.64 12.74
CA VAL A 209 -13.79 -8.78 14.10
C VAL A 209 -14.69 -8.11 15.15
N GLN A 210 -15.08 -6.84 14.90
CA GLN A 210 -15.79 -6.04 15.91
C GLN A 210 -17.31 -6.20 15.82
N ARG A 211 -17.86 -6.27 14.58
CA ARG A 211 -19.31 -6.39 14.38
C ARG A 211 -19.78 -7.83 14.33
N GLY A 212 -18.88 -8.80 14.38
CA GLY A 212 -19.21 -10.22 14.39
C GLY A 212 -19.80 -10.75 13.07
N GLN A 213 -19.69 -10.02 11.97
CA GLN A 213 -20.26 -10.40 10.68
C GLN A 213 -19.42 -11.48 9.99
N GLY A 214 -20.09 -12.44 9.36
CA GLY A 214 -19.46 -13.48 8.56
C GLY A 214 -18.78 -14.59 9.36
N ASP A 215 -18.49 -15.67 8.65
CA ASP A 215 -17.81 -16.87 9.15
C ASP A 215 -16.31 -16.83 8.85
N VAL A 216 -15.94 -16.14 7.77
CA VAL A 216 -14.55 -16.03 7.27
C VAL A 216 -14.30 -14.65 6.69
N LEU A 217 -13.12 -14.11 6.96
CA LEU A 217 -12.59 -12.92 6.31
C LEU A 217 -11.44 -13.32 5.37
N LEU A 218 -11.57 -12.97 4.10
CA LEU A 218 -10.44 -13.01 3.15
C LEU A 218 -9.52 -11.83 3.48
N ALA A 219 -8.38 -12.11 4.06
CA ALA A 219 -7.45 -11.13 4.58
C ALA A 219 -6.06 -11.28 3.97
N TRP A 220 -5.33 -10.18 3.96
CA TRP A 220 -3.88 -10.25 3.81
C TRP A 220 -3.27 -10.92 5.06
N GLU A 221 -2.20 -11.67 4.88
CA GLU A 221 -1.54 -12.41 5.96
C GLU A 221 -1.17 -11.49 7.14
N ASN A 222 -0.61 -10.31 6.87
CA ASN A 222 -0.28 -9.34 7.91
C ASN A 222 -1.52 -8.80 8.65
N GLU A 223 -2.64 -8.56 7.96
CA GLU A 223 -3.89 -8.13 8.61
C GLU A 223 -4.46 -9.21 9.54
N ALA A 224 -4.38 -10.47 9.12
CA ALA A 224 -4.83 -11.59 9.95
C ALA A 224 -4.01 -11.71 11.24
N HIS A 225 -2.70 -11.55 11.16
CA HIS A 225 -1.82 -11.54 12.32
C HIS A 225 -2.01 -10.30 13.20
N LEU A 226 -2.22 -9.13 12.61
CA LEU A 226 -2.52 -7.91 13.36
C LEU A 226 -3.85 -8.01 14.11
N ALA A 227 -4.85 -8.71 13.54
CA ALA A 227 -6.10 -8.98 14.25
C ALA A 227 -5.87 -9.78 15.53
N PHE A 228 -4.93 -10.71 15.56
CA PHE A 228 -4.54 -11.41 16.77
C PHE A 228 -3.91 -10.48 17.82
N ALA A 229 -3.01 -9.61 17.38
CA ALA A 229 -2.32 -8.67 18.27
C ALA A 229 -3.28 -7.63 18.88
N GLU A 230 -4.27 -7.19 18.10
CA GLU A 230 -5.21 -6.14 18.51
C GLU A 230 -6.40 -6.68 19.31
N PHE A 231 -6.94 -7.85 18.93
CA PHE A 231 -8.22 -8.35 19.47
C PHE A 231 -8.10 -9.64 20.28
N GLY A 232 -6.93 -10.23 20.36
CA GLY A 232 -6.64 -11.46 21.11
C GLY A 232 -6.54 -12.69 20.21
N ALA A 233 -5.49 -13.49 20.43
CA ALA A 233 -5.22 -14.73 19.68
C ALA A 233 -6.21 -15.87 20.02
N ASP A 234 -7.01 -15.71 21.04
CA ASP A 234 -8.04 -16.64 21.50
C ASP A 234 -9.37 -16.50 20.75
N LYS A 235 -9.52 -15.52 19.85
CA LYS A 235 -10.77 -15.22 19.14
C LYS A 235 -10.83 -15.75 17.71
N PHE A 236 -9.69 -16.00 17.11
CA PHE A 236 -9.58 -16.33 15.69
C PHE A 236 -8.53 -17.41 15.44
N ASP A 237 -8.64 -18.05 14.29
CA ASP A 237 -7.59 -18.89 13.71
C ASP A 237 -7.29 -18.42 12.27
N ILE A 238 -6.05 -18.60 11.82
CA ILE A 238 -5.66 -18.38 10.44
C ILE A 238 -5.66 -19.71 9.71
N VAL A 239 -6.35 -19.76 8.59
CA VAL A 239 -6.32 -20.89 7.65
C VAL A 239 -5.54 -20.46 6.42
N TYR A 240 -4.51 -21.21 6.10
CA TYR A 240 -3.72 -21.06 4.89
C TYR A 240 -4.31 -21.97 3.82
N PRO A 241 -4.85 -21.41 2.70
CA PRO A 241 -5.44 -22.23 1.65
C PRO A 241 -4.37 -23.01 0.86
N SER A 242 -4.80 -24.04 0.12
CA SER A 242 -3.92 -24.88 -0.70
C SER A 242 -3.17 -24.10 -1.78
N LEU A 243 -3.76 -23.04 -2.29
CA LEU A 243 -3.21 -22.10 -3.26
C LEU A 243 -3.55 -20.67 -2.85
N SER A 244 -2.58 -19.77 -2.99
CA SER A 244 -2.83 -18.35 -2.84
C SER A 244 -2.10 -17.54 -3.92
N ILE A 245 -1.99 -16.22 -3.75
CA ILE A 245 -1.34 -15.32 -4.69
C ILE A 245 -0.21 -14.55 -4.00
N LEU A 246 0.91 -14.38 -4.70
CA LEU A 246 1.99 -13.52 -4.24
C LEU A 246 1.59 -12.06 -4.40
N ALA A 247 1.21 -11.43 -3.32
CA ALA A 247 0.91 -10.01 -3.31
C ALA A 247 2.21 -9.20 -3.18
N GLU A 248 2.48 -8.36 -4.17
CA GLU A 248 3.67 -7.53 -4.28
C GLU A 248 3.29 -6.06 -4.25
N PRO A 249 3.11 -5.45 -3.05
CA PRO A 249 2.74 -4.05 -2.94
C PRO A 249 3.91 -3.15 -3.31
N PRO A 250 3.80 -2.37 -4.40
CA PRO A 250 4.89 -1.54 -4.88
C PRO A 250 4.88 -0.15 -4.27
N VAL A 251 6.03 0.53 -4.42
CA VAL A 251 6.26 1.88 -3.95
C VAL A 251 6.83 2.76 -5.06
N ALA A 252 6.51 4.05 -5.06
CA ALA A 252 7.05 5.00 -6.02
C ALA A 252 7.12 6.44 -5.45
N VAL A 253 8.08 7.21 -5.95
CA VAL A 253 8.14 8.66 -5.76
C VAL A 253 7.11 9.32 -6.66
N VAL A 254 6.37 10.32 -6.16
CA VAL A 254 5.47 11.15 -6.97
C VAL A 254 6.29 12.31 -7.55
N ASP A 255 6.93 12.06 -8.69
CA ASP A 255 7.97 12.92 -9.29
C ASP A 255 7.58 14.40 -9.35
N ARG A 256 6.41 14.69 -9.92
CA ARG A 256 5.93 16.08 -10.08
C ARG A 256 5.77 16.80 -8.75
N ASN A 257 5.36 16.10 -7.71
CA ASN A 257 5.15 16.70 -6.40
C ASN A 257 6.48 16.95 -5.69
N VAL A 258 7.39 15.97 -5.68
CA VAL A 258 8.68 16.12 -5.00
C VAL A 258 9.56 17.17 -5.64
N ASP A 259 9.51 17.32 -6.98
CA ASP A 259 10.26 18.36 -7.70
C ASP A 259 9.75 19.77 -7.34
N ARG A 260 8.43 19.94 -7.32
CA ARG A 260 7.82 21.22 -6.93
C ARG A 260 8.07 21.58 -5.47
N ARG A 261 8.12 20.57 -4.58
CA ARG A 261 8.28 20.76 -3.13
C ARG A 261 9.73 20.74 -2.67
N GLY A 262 10.68 20.36 -3.54
CA GLY A 262 12.08 20.19 -3.17
C GLY A 262 12.33 19.03 -2.21
N THR A 263 11.45 17.99 -2.23
CA THR A 263 11.49 16.84 -1.32
C THR A 263 12.08 15.58 -1.94
N ARG A 264 12.60 15.63 -3.19
CA ARG A 264 13.06 14.45 -3.93
C ARG A 264 14.07 13.61 -3.17
N ALA A 265 15.15 14.20 -2.69
CA ALA A 265 16.19 13.46 -1.96
C ALA A 265 15.63 12.77 -0.70
N LEU A 266 14.73 13.44 0.02
CA LEU A 266 14.06 12.88 1.20
C LEU A 266 13.14 11.72 0.81
N ALA A 267 12.35 11.85 -0.27
CA ALA A 267 11.44 10.83 -0.76
C ALA A 267 12.17 9.58 -1.25
N GLU A 268 13.25 9.75 -2.01
CA GLU A 268 14.09 8.65 -2.48
C GLU A 268 14.77 7.92 -1.32
N ALA A 269 15.34 8.65 -0.36
CA ALA A 269 15.93 8.05 0.85
C ALA A 269 14.89 7.29 1.68
N TYR A 270 13.66 7.80 1.77
CA TYR A 270 12.56 7.14 2.46
C TYR A 270 12.22 5.80 1.82
N LEU A 271 12.08 5.73 0.50
CA LEU A 271 11.79 4.48 -0.19
C LEU A 271 12.96 3.50 -0.15
N GLN A 272 14.20 3.98 -0.29
CA GLN A 272 15.40 3.15 -0.15
C GLN A 272 15.52 2.53 1.24
N ALA A 273 15.12 3.25 2.29
CA ALA A 273 15.15 2.74 3.67
C ALA A 273 14.23 1.52 3.88
N LEU A 274 13.21 1.31 3.04
CA LEU A 274 12.38 0.10 3.07
C LEU A 274 13.15 -1.17 2.70
N TYR A 275 14.20 -1.04 1.89
CA TYR A 275 15.07 -2.14 1.47
C TYR A 275 16.29 -2.33 2.39
N ALA A 276 16.55 -1.41 3.29
CA ALA A 276 17.62 -1.53 4.26
C ALA A 276 17.30 -2.64 5.30
N PRO A 277 18.33 -3.25 5.94
CA PRO A 277 18.12 -4.33 6.91
C PRO A 277 17.09 -3.99 8.00
N GLU A 278 17.11 -2.76 8.52
CA GLU A 278 16.17 -2.31 9.55
C GLU A 278 14.74 -2.22 9.01
N GLY A 279 14.57 -1.72 7.76
CA GLY A 279 13.27 -1.66 7.09
C GLY A 279 12.69 -3.06 6.83
N GLN A 280 13.54 -4.00 6.43
CA GLN A 280 13.18 -5.39 6.19
C GLN A 280 12.84 -6.14 7.50
N ALA A 281 13.61 -5.92 8.57
CA ALA A 281 13.30 -6.46 9.89
C ALA A 281 11.97 -5.90 10.43
N LEU A 282 11.71 -4.62 10.17
CA LEU A 282 10.45 -3.98 10.54
C LEU A 282 9.27 -4.56 9.76
N ALA A 283 9.43 -4.78 8.45
CA ALA A 283 8.43 -5.43 7.61
C ALA A 283 8.07 -6.83 8.17
N ALA A 284 9.08 -7.65 8.50
CA ALA A 284 8.88 -8.96 9.10
C ALA A 284 8.15 -8.89 10.46
N ARG A 285 8.44 -7.89 11.30
CA ARG A 285 7.79 -7.68 12.60
C ARG A 285 6.29 -7.37 12.45
N HIS A 286 5.94 -6.65 11.37
CA HIS A 286 4.56 -6.35 10.98
C HIS A 286 3.94 -7.41 10.05
N TYR A 287 4.51 -8.62 10.01
CA TYR A 287 4.01 -9.77 9.25
C TYR A 287 3.96 -9.58 7.73
N TYR A 288 4.74 -8.64 7.19
CA TYR A 288 5.09 -8.65 5.78
C TYR A 288 6.27 -9.59 5.55
N ARG A 289 6.22 -10.36 4.47
CA ARG A 289 7.31 -11.26 4.06
C ARG A 289 8.46 -10.42 3.49
N PRO A 290 9.60 -10.31 4.18
CA PRO A 290 10.69 -9.48 3.71
C PRO A 290 11.35 -10.08 2.45
N ARG A 291 11.95 -9.22 1.63
CA ARG A 291 12.76 -9.63 0.48
C ARG A 291 14.18 -10.02 0.89
N ASP A 292 14.65 -9.50 2.01
CA ASP A 292 15.96 -9.82 2.57
C ASP A 292 15.96 -11.22 3.18
N ALA A 293 16.91 -12.07 2.73
CA ALA A 293 16.99 -13.47 3.14
C ALA A 293 17.32 -13.63 4.63
N ALA A 294 18.14 -12.73 5.19
CA ALA A 294 18.50 -12.77 6.60
C ALA A 294 17.30 -12.38 7.48
N ALA A 295 16.56 -11.33 7.09
CA ALA A 295 15.33 -10.95 7.79
C ALA A 295 14.25 -12.04 7.70
N LEU A 296 14.13 -12.72 6.55
CA LEU A 296 13.20 -13.83 6.37
C LEU A 296 13.61 -15.03 7.25
N ALA A 297 14.89 -15.39 7.29
CA ALA A 297 15.40 -16.46 8.14
C ALA A 297 15.20 -16.15 9.63
N ALA A 298 15.44 -14.91 10.05
CA ALA A 298 15.23 -14.46 11.43
C ALA A 298 13.75 -14.50 11.85
N ALA A 299 12.81 -14.46 10.91
CA ALA A 299 11.38 -14.58 11.19
C ALA A 299 10.96 -16.03 11.54
N GLY A 300 11.80 -17.04 11.27
CA GLY A 300 11.54 -18.44 11.59
C GLY A 300 10.27 -18.97 10.93
N ASP A 301 9.46 -19.69 11.70
CA ASP A 301 8.22 -20.32 11.20
C ASP A 301 7.03 -19.36 11.04
N ARG A 302 7.27 -18.04 11.15
CA ARG A 302 6.21 -17.04 11.04
C ARG A 302 5.53 -17.05 9.68
N PHE A 303 6.27 -17.40 8.63
CA PHE A 303 5.80 -17.39 7.25
C PHE A 303 5.83 -18.80 6.68
N PRO A 304 4.72 -19.55 6.73
CA PRO A 304 4.66 -20.89 6.16
C PRO A 304 4.89 -20.86 4.65
N ARG A 305 5.43 -21.94 4.11
CA ARG A 305 5.53 -22.13 2.66
C ARG A 305 4.14 -22.38 2.09
N LEU A 306 3.81 -21.66 1.01
CA LEU A 306 2.55 -21.78 0.31
C LEU A 306 2.79 -21.97 -1.17
N GLU A 307 1.87 -22.62 -1.85
CA GLU A 307 1.79 -22.54 -3.30
C GLU A 307 1.19 -21.20 -3.69
N LEU A 308 1.98 -20.39 -4.42
CA LEU A 308 1.61 -19.03 -4.80
C LEU A 308 1.65 -18.86 -6.31
N VAL A 309 0.58 -18.34 -6.88
CA VAL A 309 0.60 -17.79 -8.24
C VAL A 309 1.09 -16.33 -8.19
N THR A 310 1.62 -15.85 -9.30
CA THR A 310 1.99 -14.43 -9.45
C THR A 310 1.01 -13.72 -10.37
N ILE A 311 1.04 -12.39 -10.38
CA ILE A 311 0.23 -11.60 -11.33
C ILE A 311 0.67 -11.82 -12.79
N ASP A 312 1.90 -12.29 -13.01
CA ASP A 312 2.44 -12.58 -14.34
C ASP A 312 2.08 -13.99 -14.84
N ASP A 313 1.37 -14.79 -14.03
CA ASP A 313 0.81 -16.06 -14.48
C ASP A 313 0.01 -15.85 -15.77
N PRO A 314 0.13 -16.75 -16.77
CA PRO A 314 -0.62 -16.64 -18.05
C PRO A 314 -2.11 -16.42 -17.89
N ALA A 315 -2.72 -16.90 -16.79
CA ALA A 315 -4.12 -16.67 -16.47
C ALA A 315 -4.47 -15.19 -16.27
N PHE A 316 -3.51 -14.39 -15.84
CA PHE A 316 -3.67 -12.95 -15.58
C PHE A 316 -2.98 -12.09 -16.62
N GLY A 317 -1.71 -12.40 -16.97
CA GLY A 317 -0.91 -11.68 -17.95
C GLY A 317 -0.53 -10.27 -17.52
N GLY A 318 -0.27 -10.09 -16.21
CA GLY A 318 0.08 -8.81 -15.60
C GLY A 318 -1.12 -7.94 -15.21
N TRP A 319 -0.85 -6.88 -14.43
CA TRP A 319 -1.88 -6.02 -13.87
C TRP A 319 -2.74 -5.31 -14.90
N GLN A 320 -2.18 -4.85 -16.02
CA GLN A 320 -2.93 -4.13 -17.06
C GLN A 320 -4.03 -5.03 -17.65
N ARG A 321 -3.68 -6.29 -17.99
CA ARG A 321 -4.65 -7.26 -18.53
C ARG A 321 -5.65 -7.70 -17.47
N ALA A 322 -5.19 -7.99 -16.26
CA ALA A 322 -6.06 -8.40 -15.16
C ALA A 322 -7.07 -7.30 -14.81
N GLN A 323 -6.64 -6.03 -14.77
CA GLN A 323 -7.51 -4.90 -14.51
C GLN A 323 -8.58 -4.75 -15.59
N ALA A 324 -8.17 -4.67 -16.85
CA ALA A 324 -9.09 -4.50 -17.98
C ALA A 324 -10.13 -5.62 -18.04
N ARG A 325 -9.73 -6.84 -17.75
CA ARG A 325 -10.60 -8.00 -17.81
C ARG A 325 -11.56 -8.11 -16.63
N HIS A 326 -11.05 -7.91 -15.42
CA HIS A 326 -11.77 -8.25 -14.21
C HIS A 326 -12.41 -7.06 -13.51
N PHE A 327 -11.77 -5.87 -13.53
CA PHE A 327 -12.10 -4.80 -12.60
C PHE A 327 -12.50 -3.47 -13.25
N ASP A 328 -12.22 -3.25 -14.53
CA ASP A 328 -12.73 -2.08 -15.24
C ASP A 328 -14.26 -2.10 -15.33
N ASP A 329 -14.87 -0.98 -15.64
CA ASP A 329 -16.30 -0.87 -15.77
C ASP A 329 -16.82 -1.82 -16.88
N GLY A 330 -17.80 -2.63 -16.52
CA GLY A 330 -18.30 -3.72 -17.36
C GLY A 330 -17.42 -4.98 -17.37
N GLY A 331 -16.35 -5.02 -16.58
CA GLY A 331 -15.49 -6.20 -16.40
C GLY A 331 -16.19 -7.38 -15.74
N LEU A 332 -15.43 -8.46 -15.54
CA LEU A 332 -15.99 -9.70 -14.96
C LEU A 332 -16.60 -9.49 -13.58
N PHE A 333 -15.99 -8.65 -12.74
CA PHE A 333 -16.49 -8.38 -11.39
C PHE A 333 -17.90 -7.77 -11.43
N ASP A 334 -18.17 -6.82 -12.33
CA ASP A 334 -19.50 -6.20 -12.45
C ASP A 334 -20.59 -7.18 -12.90
N ARG A 335 -20.20 -8.26 -13.63
CA ARG A 335 -21.11 -9.34 -14.00
C ARG A 335 -21.34 -10.36 -12.91
N ILE A 336 -20.30 -10.59 -12.07
CA ILE A 336 -20.32 -11.53 -10.95
C ILE A 336 -21.13 -10.96 -9.78
N TYR A 337 -20.87 -9.71 -9.43
CA TYR A 337 -21.48 -9.05 -8.28
C TYR A 337 -22.58 -8.09 -8.74
N GLN A 338 -23.82 -8.55 -8.61
CA GLN A 338 -25.01 -7.75 -8.89
C GLN A 338 -25.85 -7.66 -7.62
N PRO A 339 -25.68 -6.57 -6.82
CA PRO A 339 -26.45 -6.40 -5.59
C PRO A 339 -27.95 -6.37 -5.90
N GLY A 340 -28.72 -7.24 -5.23
CA GLY A 340 -30.18 -7.29 -5.35
C GLY A 340 -30.74 -8.22 -6.44
N ARG A 341 -29.92 -9.09 -7.01
CA ARG A 341 -30.38 -10.20 -7.88
C ARG A 341 -30.11 -11.55 -7.25
#